data_7e0d8f624531ac2d3b5484357bbe755b
#
_entry.id   7e0d8f624531ac2d3b5484357bbe755b
#
_cell.length_a   1.000
_cell.length_b   1.000
_cell.length_c   1.000
_cell.angle_alpha   90.00
_cell.angle_beta   90.00
_cell.angle_gamma   90.00
#
_symmetry.space_group_name_H-M   'P 1'
#
loop_
_entity.id
_entity.type
_entity.pdbx_description
1 polymer ?
#
loop_
_entity_poly.entity_id
_entity_poly.type
_entity_poly.pdbx_seq_one_letter_code
_entity_poly.pdbx_strand_id
1 'polypeptide(L)'
;MKKDVNEYLFNEAIKYLGKYPATRKKIKEHLQKKIKDKKTYARAIFPEGVDKEEIIDGIVDRLDELKIINENHFIESLFHYYQQSLFSIRKIKNKLFQKGFDPKAIDEFVDQKFYENPELEIEILKQYIVKKKLTELEEPELKKKLYQQSFSENSIFRVIKD
;
A
#
# COMPACT_ATOMS: atom_id res chain seq x y z
N MET A 1 -33.03 17.02 8.78
CA MET A 1 -33.55 15.70 8.38
C MET A 1 -32.44 14.67 8.40
N LYS A 2 -32.69 13.51 8.99
CA LYS A 2 -31.71 12.43 9.03
C LYS A 2 -31.68 11.72 7.68
N LYS A 3 -30.45 11.35 7.24
CA LYS A 3 -30.23 10.58 6.03
C LYS A 3 -30.15 9.09 6.35
N ASP A 4 -30.45 8.25 5.37
CA ASP A 4 -30.14 6.82 5.49
C ASP A 4 -28.66 6.62 5.81
N VAL A 5 -28.36 5.62 6.66
CA VAL A 5 -26.99 5.38 7.11
C VAL A 5 -26.05 5.07 5.95
N ASN A 6 -26.50 4.35 4.91
CA ASN A 6 -25.69 4.07 3.74
C ASN A 6 -25.30 5.36 3.01
N GLU A 7 -26.26 6.25 2.79
CA GLU A 7 -26.00 7.54 2.16
C GLU A 7 -25.10 8.41 3.01
N TYR A 8 -25.35 8.47 4.32
CA TYR A 8 -24.53 9.26 5.23
C TYR A 8 -23.07 8.80 5.23
N LEU A 9 -22.84 7.50 5.40
CA LEU A 9 -21.48 6.95 5.45
C LEU A 9 -20.78 7.01 4.09
N PHE A 10 -21.51 6.81 3.00
CA PHE A 10 -20.95 6.98 1.67
C PHE A 10 -20.42 8.41 1.47
N ASN A 11 -21.20 9.42 1.87
CA ASN A 11 -20.79 10.81 1.78
C ASN A 11 -19.57 11.11 2.67
N GLU A 12 -19.53 10.52 3.88
CA GLU A 12 -18.38 10.64 4.78
C GLU A 12 -17.12 10.01 4.17
N ALA A 13 -17.28 8.87 3.50
CA ALA A 13 -16.17 8.22 2.78
C ALA A 13 -15.64 9.11 1.64
N ILE A 14 -16.52 9.70 0.86
CA ILE A 14 -16.14 10.62 -0.23
C ILE A 14 -15.35 11.81 0.32
N LYS A 15 -15.81 12.41 1.41
CA LYS A 15 -15.11 13.52 2.06
C LYS A 15 -13.71 13.11 2.53
N TYR A 16 -13.60 11.94 3.14
CA TYR A 16 -12.33 11.41 3.63
C TYR A 16 -11.35 11.17 2.48
N LEU A 17 -11.81 10.52 1.41
CA LEU A 17 -10.97 10.22 0.24
C LEU A 17 -10.58 11.47 -0.53
N GLY A 18 -11.37 12.54 -0.43
CA GLY A 18 -11.01 13.83 -1.02
C GLY A 18 -9.84 14.51 -0.31
N LYS A 19 -9.60 14.18 0.97
CA LYS A 19 -8.51 14.74 1.77
C LYS A 19 -7.32 13.77 1.88
N TYR A 20 -7.60 12.47 2.01
CA TYR A 20 -6.61 11.46 2.32
C TYR A 20 -6.77 10.27 1.37
N PRO A 21 -5.88 10.12 0.38
CA PRO A 21 -5.86 8.89 -0.44
C PRO A 21 -5.73 7.69 0.48
N ALA A 22 -6.55 6.68 0.27
CA ALA A 22 -6.60 5.53 1.17
C ALA A 22 -6.87 4.23 0.42
N THR A 23 -6.38 3.13 1.00
CA THR A 23 -6.66 1.78 0.52
C THR A 23 -8.06 1.34 0.95
N ARG A 24 -8.57 0.22 0.37
CA ARG A 24 -9.82 -0.40 0.84
C ARG A 24 -9.77 -0.64 2.35
N LYS A 25 -8.65 -1.16 2.85
CA LYS A 25 -8.47 -1.43 4.28
C LYS A 25 -8.59 -0.16 5.12
N LYS A 26 -7.94 0.91 4.71
CA LYS A 26 -7.95 2.17 5.45
C LYS A 26 -9.32 2.84 5.45
N ILE A 27 -10.01 2.84 4.31
CA ILE A 27 -11.37 3.41 4.27
C ILE A 27 -12.35 2.56 5.07
N LYS A 28 -12.19 1.22 5.05
CA LYS A 28 -13.00 0.34 5.88
C LYS A 28 -12.81 0.64 7.37
N GLU A 29 -11.57 0.77 7.84
CA GLU A 29 -11.25 1.15 9.22
C GLU A 29 -11.87 2.50 9.59
N HIS A 30 -11.79 3.47 8.69
CA HIS A 30 -12.40 4.79 8.90
C HIS A 30 -13.92 4.69 9.06
N LEU A 31 -14.59 3.92 8.21
CA LEU A 31 -16.03 3.72 8.28
C LEU A 31 -16.45 2.93 9.54
N GLN A 32 -15.62 1.97 9.97
CA GLN A 32 -15.87 1.24 11.23
C GLN A 32 -15.84 2.16 12.43
N LYS A 33 -14.99 3.17 12.44
CA LYS A 33 -14.98 4.21 13.50
C LYS A 33 -16.19 5.13 13.37
N LYS A 34 -16.52 5.58 12.17
CA LYS A 34 -17.63 6.49 11.92
C LYS A 34 -18.97 5.89 12.27
N ILE A 35 -19.21 4.61 12.00
CA ILE A 35 -20.49 3.98 12.25
C ILE A 35 -20.79 3.88 13.76
N LYS A 36 -19.74 3.93 14.59
CA LYS A 36 -19.86 3.88 16.06
C LYS A 36 -19.94 5.28 16.70
N ASP A 37 -19.72 6.33 15.92
CA ASP A 37 -19.69 7.70 16.42
C ASP A 37 -21.12 8.16 16.78
N LYS A 38 -21.26 8.84 17.91
CA LYS A 38 -22.53 9.44 18.36
C LYS A 38 -23.11 10.42 17.34
N LYS A 39 -22.25 11.14 16.62
CA LYS A 39 -22.67 12.06 15.56
C LYS A 39 -23.37 11.34 14.43
N THR A 40 -22.94 10.13 14.10
CA THR A 40 -23.58 9.29 13.07
C THR A 40 -24.97 8.91 13.50
N TYR A 41 -25.16 8.46 14.75
CA TYR A 41 -26.48 8.13 15.27
C TYR A 41 -27.42 9.33 15.32
N ALA A 42 -26.87 10.52 15.52
CA ALA A 42 -27.68 11.75 15.52
C ALA A 42 -28.10 12.18 14.11
N ARG A 43 -27.37 11.79 13.06
CA ARG A 43 -27.57 12.29 11.69
C ARG A 43 -28.03 11.23 10.68
N ALA A 44 -28.00 9.97 11.06
CA ALA A 44 -28.32 8.86 10.17
C ALA A 44 -29.43 7.99 10.76
N ILE A 45 -30.22 7.40 9.85
CA ILE A 45 -31.26 6.42 10.19
C ILE A 45 -30.68 5.04 9.96
N PHE A 46 -30.68 4.21 10.99
CA PHE A 46 -30.24 2.81 10.93
C PHE A 46 -31.46 1.91 10.73
N PRO A 47 -31.51 1.12 9.66
CA PRO A 47 -32.57 0.11 9.48
C PRO A 47 -32.49 -0.94 10.60
N GLU A 48 -33.64 -1.45 11.02
CA GLU A 48 -33.70 -2.53 12.02
C GLU A 48 -33.09 -3.82 11.45
N GLY A 49 -32.35 -4.55 12.28
CA GLY A 49 -31.79 -5.84 11.94
C GLY A 49 -30.65 -5.81 10.92
N VAL A 50 -30.08 -4.63 10.66
CA VAL A 50 -29.00 -4.50 9.69
C VAL A 50 -27.64 -4.76 10.34
N ASP A 51 -26.83 -5.59 9.69
CA ASP A 51 -25.45 -5.82 10.08
C ASP A 51 -24.59 -4.62 9.65
N LYS A 52 -23.94 -3.97 10.62
CA LYS A 52 -23.09 -2.81 10.38
C LYS A 52 -21.92 -3.13 9.44
N GLU A 53 -21.35 -4.33 9.53
CA GLU A 53 -20.27 -4.76 8.65
C GLU A 53 -20.74 -4.90 7.20
N GLU A 54 -21.97 -5.40 6.98
CA GLU A 54 -22.54 -5.48 5.63
C GLU A 54 -22.73 -4.09 5.01
N ILE A 55 -23.15 -3.11 5.80
CA ILE A 55 -23.29 -1.72 5.35
C ILE A 55 -21.92 -1.20 4.89
N ILE A 56 -20.89 -1.39 5.70
CA ILE A 56 -19.54 -0.91 5.42
C ILE A 56 -18.98 -1.60 4.16
N ASP A 57 -19.09 -2.91 4.09
CA ASP A 57 -18.60 -3.70 2.94
C ASP A 57 -19.31 -3.27 1.65
N GLY A 58 -20.61 -3.03 1.71
CA GLY A 58 -21.37 -2.53 0.56
C GLY A 58 -20.91 -1.17 0.08
N ILE A 59 -20.59 -0.27 1.00
CA ILE A 59 -20.05 1.06 0.68
C ILE A 59 -18.68 0.96 0.04
N VAL A 60 -17.80 0.15 0.60
CA VAL A 60 -16.44 -0.05 0.08
C VAL A 60 -16.49 -0.65 -1.33
N ASP A 61 -17.35 -1.66 -1.55
CA ASP A 61 -17.55 -2.26 -2.87
C ASP A 61 -18.05 -1.24 -3.89
N ARG A 62 -18.99 -0.39 -3.49
CA ARG A 62 -19.53 0.66 -4.36
C ARG A 62 -18.45 1.69 -4.73
N LEU A 63 -17.61 2.08 -3.78
CA LEU A 63 -16.48 2.99 -4.03
C LEU A 63 -15.49 2.39 -5.04
N ASP A 64 -15.25 1.09 -4.93
CA ASP A 64 -14.38 0.36 -5.84
C ASP A 64 -14.99 0.25 -7.24
N GLU A 65 -16.26 -0.10 -7.33
CA GLU A 65 -17.00 -0.16 -8.61
C GLU A 65 -17.02 1.19 -9.35
N LEU A 66 -17.15 2.28 -8.60
CA LEU A 66 -17.10 3.63 -9.14
C LEU A 66 -15.68 4.12 -9.43
N LYS A 67 -14.67 3.30 -9.17
CA LYS A 67 -13.24 3.63 -9.33
C LYS A 67 -12.80 4.86 -8.53
N ILE A 68 -13.46 5.13 -7.42
CA ILE A 68 -13.08 6.18 -6.50
C ILE A 68 -11.88 5.72 -5.66
N ILE A 69 -11.80 4.41 -5.35
CA ILE A 69 -10.62 3.77 -4.80
C ILE A 69 -9.86 3.15 -5.97
N ASN A 70 -8.68 3.64 -6.30
CA ASN A 70 -7.82 3.09 -7.35
C ASN A 70 -6.51 2.63 -6.73
N GLU A 71 -6.52 1.41 -6.17
CA GLU A 71 -5.35 0.85 -5.49
C GLU A 71 -4.17 0.64 -6.42
N ASN A 72 -4.40 0.20 -7.65
CA ASN A 72 -3.32 -0.06 -8.61
C ASN A 72 -2.53 1.21 -8.91
N HIS A 73 -3.20 2.33 -9.13
CA HIS A 73 -2.54 3.61 -9.35
C HIS A 73 -1.77 4.06 -8.10
N PHE A 74 -2.35 3.83 -6.92
CA PHE A 74 -1.73 4.20 -5.66
C PHE A 74 -0.50 3.33 -5.37
N ILE A 75 -0.57 2.01 -5.64
CA ILE A 75 0.58 1.11 -5.56
C ILE A 75 1.70 1.58 -6.48
N GLU A 76 1.37 1.92 -7.72
CA GLU A 76 2.35 2.40 -8.70
C GLU A 76 3.09 3.65 -8.20
N SER A 77 2.37 4.63 -7.70
CA SER A 77 2.95 5.88 -7.17
C SER A 77 3.88 5.61 -5.99
N LEU A 78 3.45 4.79 -5.03
CA LEU A 78 4.26 4.44 -3.88
C LEU A 78 5.46 3.57 -4.24
N PHE A 79 5.27 2.62 -5.14
CA PHE A 79 6.37 1.79 -5.63
C PHE A 79 7.47 2.66 -6.24
N HIS A 80 7.09 3.59 -7.09
CA HIS A 80 8.03 4.51 -7.71
C HIS A 80 8.78 5.34 -6.67
N TYR A 81 8.05 5.86 -5.68
CA TYR A 81 8.65 6.63 -4.58
C TYR A 81 9.68 5.80 -3.81
N TYR A 82 9.32 4.56 -3.44
CA TYR A 82 10.23 3.68 -2.69
C TYR A 82 11.40 3.22 -3.55
N GLN A 83 11.19 3.01 -4.85
CA GLN A 83 12.26 2.70 -5.79
C GLN A 83 13.27 3.83 -5.85
N GLN A 84 12.82 5.05 -5.94
CA GLN A 84 13.71 6.22 -5.93
C GLN A 84 14.43 6.40 -4.59
N SER A 85 13.84 5.94 -3.51
CA SER A 85 14.47 5.90 -2.19
C SER A 85 15.48 4.76 -2.05
N LEU A 86 15.66 3.96 -3.11
CA LEU A 86 16.60 2.84 -3.18
C LEU A 86 16.32 1.72 -2.18
N PHE A 87 15.03 1.46 -1.94
CA PHE A 87 14.61 0.34 -1.11
C PHE A 87 14.68 -0.96 -1.91
N SER A 88 15.09 -2.07 -1.25
CA SER A 88 15.01 -3.40 -1.85
C SER A 88 13.55 -3.76 -2.19
N ILE A 89 13.35 -4.68 -3.11
CA ILE A 89 11.99 -5.11 -3.50
C ILE A 89 11.23 -5.67 -2.30
N ARG A 90 11.88 -6.47 -1.46
CA ARG A 90 11.25 -7.01 -0.24
C ARG A 90 10.82 -5.90 0.71
N LYS A 91 11.67 -4.88 0.88
CA LYS A 91 11.34 -3.72 1.72
C LYS A 91 10.18 -2.94 1.15
N ILE A 92 10.12 -2.76 -0.18
CA ILE A 92 9.00 -2.11 -0.86
C ILE A 92 7.70 -2.89 -0.63
N LYS A 93 7.72 -4.22 -0.83
CA LYS A 93 6.55 -5.07 -0.58
C LYS A 93 6.05 -4.94 0.86
N ASN A 94 6.98 -4.95 1.82
CA ASN A 94 6.63 -4.82 3.25
C ASN A 94 6.01 -3.45 3.54
N LYS A 95 6.53 -2.39 2.96
CA LYS A 95 5.98 -1.04 3.10
C LYS A 95 4.57 -0.94 2.53
N LEU A 96 4.34 -1.52 1.36
CA LEU A 96 3.02 -1.56 0.75
C LEU A 96 2.03 -2.39 1.58
N PHE A 97 2.48 -3.53 2.09
CA PHE A 97 1.67 -4.36 2.98
C PHE A 97 1.26 -3.59 4.25
N GLN A 98 2.19 -2.87 4.87
CA GLN A 98 1.93 -2.04 6.04
C GLN A 98 0.94 -0.92 5.76
N LYS A 99 0.89 -0.42 4.52
CA LYS A 99 -0.08 0.59 4.10
C LYS A 99 -1.49 0.03 3.93
N GLY A 100 -1.64 -1.29 3.91
CA GLY A 100 -2.92 -1.96 3.86
C GLY A 100 -3.35 -2.44 2.48
N PHE A 101 -2.44 -2.48 1.50
CA PHE A 101 -2.74 -3.05 0.20
C PHE A 101 -2.88 -4.58 0.28
N ASP A 102 -3.71 -5.14 -0.60
CA ASP A 102 -3.87 -6.57 -0.70
C ASP A 102 -2.54 -7.22 -1.12
N PRO A 103 -2.05 -8.25 -0.38
CA PRO A 103 -0.81 -8.95 -0.74
C PRO A 103 -0.79 -9.48 -2.16
N LYS A 104 -1.92 -9.99 -2.65
CA LYS A 104 -2.04 -10.49 -4.02
C LYS A 104 -1.83 -9.37 -5.04
N ALA A 105 -2.43 -8.21 -4.81
CA ALA A 105 -2.26 -7.04 -5.69
C ALA A 105 -0.82 -6.55 -5.69
N ILE A 106 -0.16 -6.55 -4.54
CA ILE A 106 1.25 -6.19 -4.41
C ILE A 106 2.12 -7.15 -5.24
N ASP A 107 1.92 -8.47 -5.06
CA ASP A 107 2.71 -9.48 -5.76
C ASP A 107 2.51 -9.41 -7.27
N GLU A 108 1.29 -9.25 -7.74
CA GLU A 108 0.99 -9.11 -9.17
C GLU A 108 1.67 -7.87 -9.77
N PHE A 109 1.64 -6.76 -9.05
CA PHE A 109 2.29 -5.53 -9.50
C PHE A 109 3.80 -5.69 -9.58
N VAL A 110 4.43 -6.26 -8.56
CA VAL A 110 5.87 -6.46 -8.50
C VAL A 110 6.32 -7.47 -9.56
N ASP A 111 5.58 -8.56 -9.74
CA ASP A 111 5.87 -9.55 -10.78
C ASP A 111 5.84 -8.93 -12.17
N GLN A 112 4.88 -8.05 -12.43
CA GLN A 112 4.80 -7.33 -13.70
C GLN A 112 6.02 -6.41 -13.90
N LYS A 113 6.47 -5.74 -12.84
CA LYS A 113 7.67 -4.90 -12.90
C LYS A 113 8.94 -5.71 -13.20
N PHE A 114 9.07 -6.89 -12.61
CA PHE A 114 10.19 -7.79 -12.94
C PHE A 114 10.11 -8.36 -14.35
N TYR A 115 8.89 -8.60 -14.84
CA TYR A 115 8.70 -9.04 -16.21
C TYR A 115 9.19 -7.96 -17.20
N GLU A 116 8.86 -6.70 -16.93
CA GLU A 116 9.30 -5.56 -17.75
C GLU A 116 10.80 -5.30 -17.63
N ASN A 117 11.36 -5.50 -16.42
CA ASN A 117 12.78 -5.28 -16.17
C ASN A 117 13.32 -6.31 -15.16
N PRO A 118 13.86 -7.45 -15.63
CA PRO A 118 14.41 -8.47 -14.73
C PRO A 118 15.60 -8.00 -13.89
N GLU A 119 16.28 -6.93 -14.28
CA GLU A 119 17.43 -6.37 -13.58
C GLU A 119 17.05 -5.29 -12.55
N LEU A 120 15.76 -5.10 -12.29
CA LEU A 120 15.25 -4.00 -11.49
C LEU A 120 15.93 -3.88 -10.12
N GLU A 121 15.97 -4.96 -9.33
CA GLU A 121 16.60 -4.92 -8.00
C GLU A 121 18.10 -4.71 -8.08
N ILE A 122 18.75 -5.29 -9.08
CA ILE A 122 20.19 -5.12 -9.30
C ILE A 122 20.53 -3.66 -9.58
N GLU A 123 19.73 -2.98 -10.37
CA GLU A 123 19.90 -1.55 -10.65
C GLU A 123 19.73 -0.71 -9.36
N ILE A 124 18.72 -1.01 -8.56
CA ILE A 124 18.50 -0.34 -7.28
C ILE A 124 19.71 -0.57 -6.37
N LEU A 125 20.18 -1.81 -6.28
CA LEU A 125 21.28 -2.20 -5.42
C LEU A 125 22.58 -1.49 -5.80
N LYS A 126 22.89 -1.42 -7.08
CA LYS A 126 24.08 -0.69 -7.56
C LYS A 126 24.03 0.77 -7.15
N GLN A 127 22.91 1.42 -7.34
CA GLN A 127 22.72 2.82 -6.94
C GLN A 127 22.80 2.98 -5.41
N TYR A 128 22.27 2.03 -4.66
CA TYR A 128 22.34 2.03 -3.20
C TYR A 128 23.79 2.00 -2.71
N ILE A 129 24.60 1.10 -3.25
CA ILE A 129 26.02 0.96 -2.88
C ILE A 129 26.76 2.29 -3.11
N VAL A 130 26.55 2.92 -4.25
CA VAL A 130 27.19 4.20 -4.58
C VAL A 130 26.71 5.31 -3.66
N LYS A 131 25.40 5.45 -3.49
CA LYS A 131 24.81 6.52 -2.67
C LYS A 131 25.22 6.43 -1.20
N LYS A 132 25.28 5.21 -0.65
CA LYS A 132 25.67 4.98 0.73
C LYS A 132 27.18 4.88 0.93
N LYS A 133 27.96 5.08 -0.13
CA LYS A 133 29.44 5.06 -0.10
C LYS A 133 29.99 3.73 0.45
N LEU A 134 29.42 2.62 -0.01
CA LEU A 134 29.79 1.27 0.42
C LEU A 134 30.82 0.61 -0.48
N THR A 135 31.29 1.29 -1.53
CA THR A 135 32.20 0.74 -2.53
C THR A 135 33.55 0.30 -1.98
N GLU A 136 33.99 0.89 -0.87
CA GLU A 136 35.29 0.60 -0.27
C GLU A 136 35.24 -0.49 0.82
N LEU A 137 34.04 -1.02 1.12
CA LEU A 137 33.90 -2.05 2.13
C LEU A 137 34.41 -3.41 1.64
N GLU A 138 35.01 -4.16 2.55
CA GLU A 138 35.35 -5.56 2.28
C GLU A 138 34.09 -6.38 2.02
N GLU A 139 34.23 -7.43 1.19
CA GLU A 139 33.10 -8.23 0.76
C GLU A 139 32.20 -8.76 1.90
N PRO A 140 32.75 -9.35 2.99
CA PRO A 140 31.89 -9.85 4.06
C PRO A 140 31.06 -8.75 4.73
N GLU A 141 31.65 -7.59 4.94
CA GLU A 141 30.98 -6.45 5.56
C GLU A 141 29.92 -5.86 4.63
N LEU A 142 30.23 -5.76 3.35
CA LEU A 142 29.30 -5.29 2.31
C LEU A 142 28.07 -6.21 2.26
N LYS A 143 28.28 -7.52 2.16
CA LYS A 143 27.19 -8.51 2.16
C LYS A 143 26.28 -8.35 3.37
N LYS A 144 26.85 -8.21 4.56
CA LYS A 144 26.11 -8.05 5.80
C LYS A 144 25.19 -6.82 5.74
N LYS A 145 25.71 -5.68 5.29
CA LYS A 145 24.92 -4.45 5.18
C LYS A 145 23.77 -4.60 4.18
N LEU A 146 24.01 -5.25 3.04
CA LEU A 146 23.01 -5.44 2.02
C LEU A 146 21.90 -6.41 2.45
N TYR A 147 22.25 -7.49 3.16
CA TYR A 147 21.27 -8.39 3.76
C TYR A 147 20.41 -7.68 4.80
N GLN A 148 20.99 -6.80 5.61
CA GLN A 148 20.24 -6.02 6.60
C GLN A 148 19.20 -5.12 5.95
N GLN A 149 19.42 -4.71 4.72
CA GLN A 149 18.46 -3.89 3.95
C GLN A 149 17.48 -4.75 3.13
N SER A 150 17.50 -6.06 3.33
CA SER A 150 16.58 -7.02 2.70
C SER A 150 16.74 -7.18 1.19
N PHE A 151 17.91 -6.85 0.64
CA PHE A 151 18.20 -7.19 -0.75
C PHE A 151 18.29 -8.70 -0.92
N SER A 152 17.84 -9.23 -2.04
CA SER A 152 17.84 -10.67 -2.28
C SER A 152 19.25 -11.21 -2.43
N GLU A 153 19.44 -12.46 -2.01
CA GLU A 153 20.72 -13.16 -2.13
C GLU A 153 21.22 -13.18 -3.57
N ASN A 154 20.31 -13.44 -4.53
CA ASN A 154 20.65 -13.45 -5.92
C ASN A 154 21.18 -12.10 -6.42
N SER A 155 20.52 -11.01 -6.06
CA SER A 155 20.94 -9.66 -6.43
C SER A 155 22.30 -9.31 -5.83
N ILE A 156 22.49 -9.62 -4.55
CA ILE A 156 23.75 -9.37 -3.83
C ILE A 156 24.89 -10.14 -4.51
N PHE A 157 24.68 -11.43 -4.77
CA PHE A 157 25.66 -12.28 -5.41
C PHE A 157 26.07 -11.73 -6.79
N ARG A 158 25.11 -11.34 -7.61
CA ARG A 158 25.39 -10.83 -8.96
C ARG A 158 26.14 -9.51 -8.94
N VAL A 159 25.82 -8.62 -8.00
CA VAL A 159 26.48 -7.31 -7.89
C VAL A 159 27.92 -7.45 -7.37
N ILE A 160 28.14 -8.31 -6.38
CA ILE A 160 29.48 -8.50 -5.79
C ILE A 160 30.41 -9.25 -6.76
N LYS A 161 29.88 -10.20 -7.52
CA LYS A 161 30.66 -10.95 -8.49
C LYS A 161 31.13 -10.10 -9.69
N ASP A 162 30.34 -9.13 -10.07
CA ASP A 162 30.70 -8.17 -11.12
C ASP A 162 31.64 -7.10 -10.55
#